data_b7b6bb5de5818833f8ef94d83c5b8e27
#
_entry.id   b7b6bb5de5818833f8ef94d83c5b8e27
#
_cell.length_a   1.000
_cell.length_b   1.000
_cell.length_c   1.000
_cell.angle_alpha   90.00
_cell.angle_beta   90.00
_cell.angle_gamma   90.00
#
_symmetry.space_group_name_H-M   'P 1'
#
loop_
_entity.id
_entity.type
_entity.pdbx_description
1 polymer ?
#
loop_
_entity_poly.entity_id
_entity_poly.type
_entity_poly.pdbx_seq_one_letter_code
_entity_poly.pdbx_strand_id
1 'polypeptide(L)'
;MRAVPKRFGFDLDNTLIDYSVAVQKYCSNEGLDECKTINSLRTLLRRSDTTGRLWQLAQGWLYTDGLSYARSGHGAVELCEFLRSTNFELLIVSHKTTHTPDFCGQKPLREVATKWINGSELADYFLGNEQIYYEATRASKVERIQKLKFNYFVDDLVEVFQEPAYPKAVTSFLLSQTGSELTWVQSVTSLDAIQGLIENEK
;
A
#
# COMPACT_ATOMS: atom_id res chain seq x y z
N MET A 1 -0.97 32.87 -12.99
CA MET A 1 -1.71 31.81 -12.25
C MET A 1 -0.73 30.67 -11.99
N ARG A 2 -0.60 30.18 -10.74
CA ARG A 2 0.20 28.98 -10.47
C ARG A 2 -0.55 27.79 -11.08
N ALA A 3 0.15 26.94 -11.84
CA ALA A 3 -0.43 25.70 -12.34
C ALA A 3 -0.90 24.83 -11.17
N VAL A 4 -2.04 24.15 -11.30
CA VAL A 4 -2.51 23.19 -10.31
C VAL A 4 -1.49 22.07 -10.22
N PRO A 5 -0.99 21.71 -9.04
CA PRO A 5 0.00 20.66 -8.92
C PRO A 5 -0.58 19.32 -9.42
N LYS A 6 0.24 18.52 -10.08
CA LYS A 6 -0.11 17.13 -10.39
C LYS A 6 -0.21 16.34 -9.10
N ARG A 7 -1.10 15.33 -9.06
CA ARG A 7 -1.33 14.46 -7.90
C ARG A 7 -0.76 13.09 -8.12
N PHE A 8 0.02 12.62 -7.16
CA PHE A 8 0.49 11.25 -7.10
C PHE A 8 -0.15 10.55 -5.90
N GLY A 9 -0.84 9.43 -6.15
CA GLY A 9 -1.49 8.61 -5.14
C GLY A 9 -0.72 7.34 -4.85
N PHE A 10 -0.63 6.99 -3.57
CA PHE A 10 -0.02 5.76 -3.09
C PHE A 10 -1.05 4.90 -2.37
N ASP A 11 -1.00 3.58 -2.60
CA ASP A 11 -1.46 2.65 -1.58
C ASP A 11 -0.49 2.65 -0.40
N LEU A 12 -0.89 2.02 0.71
CA LEU A 12 -0.11 2.01 1.93
C LEU A 12 0.54 0.65 2.21
N ASP A 13 -0.29 -0.39 2.40
CA ASP A 13 0.18 -1.71 2.84
C ASP A 13 0.86 -2.47 1.69
N ASN A 14 2.08 -2.95 1.88
CA ASN A 14 2.96 -3.56 0.86
C ASN A 14 3.35 -2.63 -0.30
N THR A 15 3.03 -1.35 -0.20
CA THR A 15 3.46 -0.29 -1.13
C THR A 15 4.41 0.66 -0.40
N LEU A 16 3.90 1.56 0.43
CA LEU A 16 4.73 2.43 1.27
C LEU A 16 5.25 1.72 2.53
N ILE A 17 4.54 0.71 3.03
CA ILE A 17 4.96 -0.12 4.16
C ILE A 17 5.40 -1.49 3.65
N ASP A 18 6.67 -1.82 3.83
CA ASP A 18 7.22 -3.17 3.60
C ASP A 18 7.10 -4.02 4.87
N TYR A 19 6.30 -5.08 4.79
CA TYR A 19 6.09 -6.06 5.86
C TYR A 19 7.02 -7.26 5.81
N SER A 20 8.02 -7.33 4.93
CA SER A 20 8.85 -8.52 4.71
C SER A 20 9.50 -9.04 6.00
N VAL A 21 10.07 -8.15 6.80
CA VAL A 21 10.68 -8.52 8.10
C VAL A 21 9.63 -8.93 9.12
N ALA A 22 8.48 -8.26 9.16
CA ALA A 22 7.36 -8.63 10.02
C ALA A 22 6.81 -10.03 9.67
N VAL A 23 6.68 -10.34 8.37
CA VAL A 23 6.27 -11.68 7.89
C VAL A 23 7.25 -12.74 8.35
N GLN A 24 8.56 -12.52 8.17
CA GLN A 24 9.58 -13.46 8.61
C GLN A 24 9.51 -13.70 10.13
N LYS A 25 9.32 -12.62 10.91
CA LYS A 25 9.18 -12.70 12.36
C LYS A 25 7.93 -13.48 12.78
N TYR A 26 6.79 -13.22 12.13
CA TYR A 26 5.56 -13.96 12.35
C TYR A 26 5.75 -15.44 12.02
N CYS A 27 6.28 -15.76 10.85
CA CYS A 27 6.49 -17.13 10.40
C CYS A 27 7.43 -17.91 11.33
N SER A 28 8.51 -17.29 11.78
CA SER A 28 9.46 -17.92 12.74
C SER A 28 8.78 -18.19 14.07
N ASN A 29 7.92 -17.29 14.58
CA ASN A 29 7.22 -17.49 15.84
C ASN A 29 6.16 -18.61 15.75
N GLU A 30 5.55 -18.80 14.58
CA GLU A 30 4.50 -19.81 14.33
C GLU A 30 5.04 -21.13 13.75
N GLY A 31 6.37 -21.27 13.58
CA GLY A 31 6.97 -22.46 12.98
C GLY A 31 6.65 -22.65 11.48
N LEU A 32 6.47 -21.54 10.73
CA LEU A 32 6.11 -21.50 9.31
C LEU A 32 7.29 -21.07 8.44
N ASP A 33 8.47 -21.63 8.66
CA ASP A 33 9.76 -21.18 8.08
C ASP A 33 9.81 -21.16 6.54
N GLU A 34 8.87 -21.81 5.85
CA GLU A 34 8.76 -21.78 4.39
C GLU A 34 8.22 -20.46 3.82
N CYS A 35 7.55 -19.65 4.66
CA CYS A 35 6.88 -18.43 4.23
C CYS A 35 7.81 -17.21 4.34
N LYS A 36 8.20 -16.62 3.21
CA LYS A 36 9.08 -15.45 3.17
C LYS A 36 8.38 -14.15 2.75
N THR A 37 7.18 -14.25 2.19
CA THR A 37 6.40 -13.10 1.69
C THR A 37 4.99 -13.13 2.23
N ILE A 38 4.32 -11.97 2.24
CA ILE A 38 2.93 -11.86 2.67
C ILE A 38 1.99 -12.75 1.82
N ASN A 39 2.27 -12.87 0.52
CA ASN A 39 1.49 -13.69 -0.39
C ASN A 39 1.68 -15.19 -0.14
N SER A 40 2.90 -15.66 0.16
CA SER A 40 3.15 -17.06 0.53
C SER A 40 2.47 -17.39 1.85
N LEU A 41 2.56 -16.51 2.85
CA LEU A 41 1.89 -16.68 4.14
C LEU A 41 0.37 -16.72 3.98
N ARG A 42 -0.22 -15.76 3.25
CA ARG A 42 -1.65 -15.72 2.97
C ARG A 42 -2.14 -17.00 2.28
N THR A 43 -1.40 -17.46 1.29
CA THR A 43 -1.74 -18.68 0.54
C THR A 43 -1.70 -19.91 1.44
N LEU A 44 -0.66 -20.05 2.27
CA LEU A 44 -0.53 -21.16 3.21
C LEU A 44 -1.69 -21.16 4.21
N LEU A 45 -1.93 -20.03 4.89
CA LEU A 45 -2.93 -19.94 5.94
C LEU A 45 -4.36 -20.15 5.41
N ARG A 46 -4.66 -19.67 4.19
CA ARG A 46 -5.96 -19.90 3.54
C ARG A 46 -6.17 -21.34 3.07
N ARG A 47 -5.10 -22.06 2.75
CA ARG A 47 -5.17 -23.51 2.47
C ARG A 47 -5.40 -24.32 3.73
N SER A 48 -4.78 -23.90 4.85
CA SER A 48 -4.90 -24.57 6.14
C SER A 48 -6.23 -24.30 6.84
N ASP A 49 -6.84 -23.15 6.56
CA ASP A 49 -8.13 -22.73 7.13
C ASP A 49 -8.99 -22.04 6.08
N THR A 50 -9.99 -22.79 5.58
CA THR A 50 -10.93 -22.30 4.55
C THR A 50 -11.88 -21.20 5.06
N THR A 51 -12.02 -21.04 6.40
CA THR A 51 -12.78 -19.91 6.98
C THR A 51 -12.03 -18.59 6.85
N GLY A 52 -10.72 -18.63 6.59
CA GLY A 52 -9.85 -17.47 6.50
C GLY A 52 -9.49 -16.84 7.84
N ARG A 53 -9.88 -17.45 8.95
CA ARG A 53 -9.64 -16.92 10.31
C ARG A 53 -8.15 -16.86 10.64
N LEU A 54 -7.37 -17.88 10.28
CA LEU A 54 -5.92 -17.89 10.49
C LEU A 54 -5.24 -16.74 9.74
N TRP A 55 -5.66 -16.48 8.51
CA TRP A 55 -5.16 -15.33 7.77
C TRP A 55 -5.52 -14.00 8.44
N GLN A 56 -6.75 -13.85 8.93
CA GLN A 56 -7.18 -12.64 9.63
C GLN A 56 -6.41 -12.39 10.93
N LEU A 57 -6.07 -13.47 11.67
CA LEU A 57 -5.19 -13.37 12.87
C LEU A 57 -3.79 -12.89 12.49
N ALA A 58 -3.18 -13.52 11.48
CA ALA A 58 -1.86 -13.11 10.97
C ALA A 58 -1.87 -11.67 10.47
N GLN A 59 -2.86 -11.30 9.66
CA GLN A 59 -3.03 -9.94 9.16
C GLN A 59 -3.23 -8.93 10.28
N GLY A 60 -4.04 -9.28 11.30
CA GLY A 60 -4.25 -8.44 12.47
C GLY A 60 -2.95 -8.18 13.25
N TRP A 61 -2.10 -9.19 13.41
CA TRP A 61 -0.79 -9.03 14.03
C TRP A 61 0.16 -8.20 13.14
N LEU A 62 0.27 -8.53 11.85
CA LEU A 62 1.14 -7.82 10.91
C LEU A 62 0.84 -6.32 10.88
N TYR A 63 -0.44 -5.96 10.83
CA TYR A 63 -0.89 -4.56 10.69
C TYR A 63 -0.98 -3.80 12.01
N THR A 64 -0.57 -4.40 13.11
CA THR A 64 -0.51 -3.78 14.44
C THR A 64 0.86 -4.00 15.10
N ASP A 65 1.03 -5.06 15.88
CA ASP A 65 2.27 -5.34 16.62
C ASP A 65 3.46 -5.57 15.68
N GLY A 66 3.20 -6.19 14.51
CA GLY A 66 4.17 -6.43 13.44
C GLY A 66 4.72 -5.17 12.79
N LEU A 67 3.99 -4.04 12.86
CA LEU A 67 4.48 -2.76 12.32
C LEU A 67 5.79 -2.28 12.97
N SER A 68 6.11 -2.73 14.16
CA SER A 68 7.42 -2.46 14.80
C SER A 68 8.61 -3.07 14.04
N TYR A 69 8.36 -4.05 13.17
CA TYR A 69 9.36 -4.69 12.30
C TYR A 69 9.24 -4.23 10.84
N ALA A 70 8.22 -3.45 10.50
CA ALA A 70 8.03 -2.96 9.15
C ALA A 70 9.02 -1.82 8.82
N ARG A 71 9.26 -1.63 7.52
CA ARG A 71 10.15 -0.60 6.98
C ARG A 71 9.44 0.17 5.88
N SER A 72 10.01 1.30 5.48
CA SER A 72 9.57 1.99 4.26
C SER A 72 9.79 1.07 3.05
N GLY A 73 8.84 1.08 2.12
CA GLY A 73 8.93 0.33 0.88
C GLY A 73 10.17 0.71 0.07
N HIS A 74 10.72 -0.25 -0.67
CA HIS A 74 11.95 -0.03 -1.44
C HIS A 74 11.75 1.10 -2.47
N GLY A 75 12.60 2.14 -2.38
CA GLY A 75 12.54 3.33 -3.22
C GLY A 75 11.43 4.33 -2.85
N ALA A 76 10.74 4.15 -1.70
CA ALA A 76 9.63 5.03 -1.30
C ALA A 76 10.10 6.46 -0.99
N VAL A 77 11.19 6.59 -0.26
CA VAL A 77 11.76 7.91 0.11
C VAL A 77 12.26 8.63 -1.14
N GLU A 78 13.02 7.95 -1.98
CA GLU A 78 13.59 8.48 -3.22
C GLU A 78 12.49 8.96 -4.18
N LEU A 79 11.42 8.17 -4.35
CA LEU A 79 10.29 8.57 -5.18
C LEU A 79 9.56 9.78 -4.57
N CYS A 80 9.30 9.81 -3.27
CA CYS A 80 8.66 10.94 -2.60
C CYS A 80 9.48 12.22 -2.73
N GLU A 81 10.81 12.13 -2.57
CA GLU A 81 11.73 13.26 -2.77
C GLU A 81 11.66 13.82 -4.20
N PHE A 82 11.75 12.94 -5.20
CA PHE A 82 11.63 13.31 -6.60
C PHE A 82 10.29 14.01 -6.89
N LEU A 83 9.18 13.40 -6.47
CA LEU A 83 7.84 13.93 -6.72
C LEU A 83 7.63 15.30 -6.08
N ARG A 84 8.12 15.48 -4.84
CA ARG A 84 8.04 16.75 -4.12
C ARG A 84 8.89 17.84 -4.78
N SER A 85 10.11 17.49 -5.23
CA SER A 85 11.01 18.42 -5.95
C SER A 85 10.42 18.87 -7.29
N THR A 86 9.57 18.05 -7.90
CA THR A 86 8.86 18.33 -9.16
C THR A 86 7.43 18.85 -8.97
N ASN A 87 7.10 19.32 -7.74
CA ASN A 87 5.83 19.99 -7.39
C ASN A 87 4.59 19.10 -7.53
N PHE A 88 4.70 17.81 -7.18
CA PHE A 88 3.54 16.94 -7.00
C PHE A 88 2.92 17.09 -5.62
N GLU A 89 1.58 17.00 -5.55
CA GLU A 89 0.84 16.75 -4.32
C GLU A 89 0.80 15.23 -4.06
N LEU A 90 1.29 14.79 -2.89
CA LEU A 90 1.37 13.38 -2.52
C LEU A 90 0.22 13.01 -1.58
N LEU A 91 -0.51 11.95 -1.91
CA LEU A 91 -1.68 11.51 -1.13
C LEU A 91 -1.66 9.99 -0.98
N ILE A 92 -2.13 9.50 0.16
CA ILE A 92 -2.31 8.07 0.44
C ILE A 92 -3.78 7.72 0.36
N VAL A 93 -4.12 6.63 -0.35
CA VAL A 93 -5.47 6.05 -0.35
C VAL A 93 -5.36 4.55 -0.07
N SER A 94 -5.67 4.15 1.16
CA SER A 94 -5.53 2.77 1.61
C SER A 94 -6.88 2.10 1.84
N HIS A 95 -7.01 0.83 1.43
CA HIS A 95 -8.11 -0.04 1.84
C HIS A 95 -7.82 -0.61 3.23
N LYS A 96 -8.32 0.04 4.26
CA LYS A 96 -8.07 -0.37 5.65
C LYS A 96 -9.31 -0.16 6.52
N THR A 97 -9.79 -1.24 7.15
CA THR A 97 -10.87 -1.17 8.14
C THR A 97 -10.43 -0.38 9.37
N THR A 98 -11.39 0.09 10.16
CA THR A 98 -11.08 0.89 11.36
C THR A 98 -10.38 0.04 12.43
N HIS A 99 -10.85 -1.19 12.63
CA HIS A 99 -10.33 -2.12 13.63
C HIS A 99 -10.11 -3.51 13.04
N THR A 100 -9.29 -4.31 13.71
CA THR A 100 -9.23 -5.75 13.47
C THR A 100 -10.56 -6.39 13.90
N PRO A 101 -10.89 -7.62 13.40
CA PRO A 101 -12.03 -8.39 13.90
C PRO A 101 -11.99 -8.60 15.43
N ASP A 102 -13.17 -8.79 16.06
CA ASP A 102 -13.31 -8.96 17.50
C ASP A 102 -12.39 -10.03 18.08
N PHE A 103 -12.27 -11.17 17.41
CA PHE A 103 -11.40 -12.26 17.81
C PHE A 103 -9.90 -11.95 17.68
N CYS A 104 -9.53 -10.82 17.05
CA CYS A 104 -8.17 -10.28 17.01
C CYS A 104 -7.96 -9.13 18.02
N GLY A 105 -8.95 -8.85 18.89
CA GLY A 105 -8.87 -7.86 19.97
C GLY A 105 -9.22 -6.43 19.59
N GLN A 106 -9.93 -6.20 18.48
CA GLN A 106 -10.41 -4.88 18.04
C GLN A 106 -9.33 -3.78 18.02
N LYS A 107 -8.12 -4.11 17.56
CA LYS A 107 -7.01 -3.14 17.51
C LYS A 107 -7.26 -2.06 16.45
N PRO A 108 -6.94 -0.77 16.70
CA PRO A 108 -7.26 0.35 15.83
C PRO A 108 -6.28 0.43 14.65
N LEU A 109 -6.61 -0.19 13.52
CA LEU A 109 -5.73 -0.34 12.36
C LEU A 109 -5.31 0.99 11.72
N ARG A 110 -6.25 1.95 11.59
CA ARG A 110 -5.98 3.25 10.96
C ARG A 110 -5.07 4.11 11.81
N GLU A 111 -5.30 4.17 13.11
CA GLU A 111 -4.49 4.94 14.06
C GLU A 111 -3.06 4.41 14.13
N VAL A 112 -2.90 3.08 14.21
CA VAL A 112 -1.59 2.44 14.25
C VAL A 112 -0.82 2.68 12.96
N ALA A 113 -1.48 2.59 11.78
CA ALA A 113 -0.87 2.88 10.50
C ALA A 113 -0.45 4.36 10.38
N THR A 114 -1.33 5.30 10.78
CA THR A 114 -1.00 6.73 10.78
C THR A 114 0.18 7.03 11.71
N LYS A 115 0.19 6.43 12.92
CA LYS A 115 1.31 6.57 13.85
C LYS A 115 2.62 6.05 13.26
N TRP A 116 2.57 4.94 12.54
CA TRP A 116 3.75 4.39 11.86
C TRP A 116 4.28 5.36 10.81
N ILE A 117 3.42 5.90 9.92
CA ILE A 117 3.82 6.90 8.92
C ILE A 117 4.50 8.08 9.58
N ASN A 118 3.87 8.65 10.63
CA ASN A 118 4.38 9.83 11.35
C ASN A 118 5.71 9.56 12.09
N GLY A 119 6.05 8.31 12.37
CA GLY A 119 7.31 7.90 12.99
C GLY A 119 8.35 7.36 12.00
N SER A 120 8.04 7.29 10.72
CA SER A 120 8.92 6.75 9.67
C SER A 120 9.66 7.86 8.91
N GLU A 121 10.57 7.46 8.02
CA GLU A 121 11.26 8.34 7.07
C GLU A 121 10.30 9.06 6.11
N LEU A 122 9.05 8.58 6.01
CA LEU A 122 8.03 9.15 5.15
C LEU A 122 7.24 10.31 5.81
N ALA A 123 7.45 10.57 7.10
CA ALA A 123 6.69 11.56 7.87
C ALA A 123 6.63 12.93 7.20
N ASP A 124 7.77 13.42 6.72
CA ASP A 124 7.89 14.76 6.12
C ASP A 124 7.13 14.91 4.79
N TYR A 125 6.81 13.81 4.12
CA TYR A 125 6.11 13.82 2.84
C TYR A 125 4.59 13.81 2.99
N PHE A 126 4.09 13.31 4.14
CA PHE A 126 2.66 13.17 4.45
C PHE A 126 2.30 13.93 5.73
N LEU A 127 2.76 15.20 5.82
CA LEU A 127 2.52 16.09 6.95
C LEU A 127 1.03 16.44 7.07
N GLY A 128 0.38 15.82 8.02
CA GLY A 128 -1.01 16.04 8.36
C GLY A 128 -1.93 14.90 7.87
N ASN A 129 -2.90 14.56 8.72
CA ASN A 129 -3.87 13.50 8.45
C ASN A 129 -4.75 13.76 7.21
N GLU A 130 -4.75 15.00 6.69
CA GLU A 130 -5.52 15.40 5.50
C GLU A 130 -5.01 14.78 4.19
N GLN A 131 -3.78 14.23 4.20
CA GLN A 131 -3.19 13.55 3.03
C GLN A 131 -3.40 12.04 3.03
N ILE A 132 -4.00 11.47 4.09
CA ILE A 132 -4.18 10.04 4.27
C ILE A 132 -5.67 9.71 4.30
N TYR A 133 -6.11 8.93 3.33
CA TYR A 133 -7.49 8.48 3.19
C TYR A 133 -7.57 6.98 3.43
N TYR A 134 -8.39 6.59 4.40
CA TYR A 134 -8.68 5.18 4.70
C TYR A 134 -10.09 4.83 4.29
N GLU A 135 -10.22 3.85 3.42
CA GLU A 135 -11.51 3.37 2.94
C GLU A 135 -11.78 1.96 3.47
N ALA A 136 -13.04 1.66 3.78
CA ALA A 136 -13.41 0.39 4.38
C ALA A 136 -13.50 -0.77 3.36
N THR A 137 -13.66 -0.43 2.07
CA THR A 137 -13.78 -1.39 0.98
C THR A 137 -12.89 -0.99 -0.20
N ARG A 138 -12.59 -1.96 -1.07
CA ARG A 138 -11.86 -1.69 -2.31
C ARG A 138 -12.66 -0.78 -3.25
N ALA A 139 -13.96 -0.97 -3.35
CA ALA A 139 -14.83 -0.11 -4.14
C ALA A 139 -14.79 1.35 -3.65
N SER A 140 -14.89 1.60 -2.34
CA SER A 140 -14.78 2.97 -1.79
C SER A 140 -13.37 3.55 -1.96
N LYS A 141 -12.31 2.73 -1.95
CA LYS A 141 -10.95 3.16 -2.31
C LYS A 141 -10.91 3.68 -3.74
N VAL A 142 -11.48 2.94 -4.69
CA VAL A 142 -11.53 3.35 -6.11
C VAL A 142 -12.37 4.62 -6.30
N GLU A 143 -13.50 4.76 -5.61
CA GLU A 143 -14.28 6.01 -5.61
C GLU A 143 -13.46 7.20 -5.07
N ARG A 144 -12.63 6.99 -4.05
CA ARG A 144 -11.73 8.01 -3.52
C ARG A 144 -10.68 8.40 -4.54
N ILE A 145 -10.05 7.42 -5.21
CA ILE A 145 -9.08 7.64 -6.28
C ILE A 145 -9.70 8.51 -7.37
N GLN A 146 -10.93 8.21 -7.80
CA GLN A 146 -11.65 8.98 -8.81
C GLN A 146 -11.93 10.43 -8.34
N LYS A 147 -12.38 10.62 -7.09
CA LYS A 147 -12.69 11.94 -6.53
C LYS A 147 -11.45 12.84 -6.41
N LEU A 148 -10.30 12.25 -6.06
CA LEU A 148 -9.05 12.99 -5.88
C LEU A 148 -8.37 13.36 -7.20
N LYS A 149 -8.82 12.80 -8.34
CA LYS A 149 -8.34 13.12 -9.69
C LYS A 149 -6.81 13.01 -9.80
N PHE A 150 -6.29 11.86 -9.42
CA PHE A 150 -4.86 11.58 -9.55
C PHE A 150 -4.39 11.61 -11.01
N ASN A 151 -3.16 12.04 -11.22
CA ASN A 151 -2.45 11.86 -12.47
C ASN A 151 -1.79 10.47 -12.50
N TYR A 152 -1.25 10.04 -11.34
CA TYR A 152 -0.54 8.78 -11.16
C TYR A 152 -1.01 8.09 -9.89
N PHE A 153 -1.08 6.76 -9.91
CA PHE A 153 -1.41 5.96 -8.74
C PHE A 153 -0.61 4.65 -8.73
N VAL A 154 -0.05 4.28 -7.56
CA VAL A 154 0.66 3.02 -7.37
C VAL A 154 -0.02 2.16 -6.30
N ASP A 155 -0.11 0.85 -6.56
CA ASP A 155 -0.74 -0.15 -5.69
C ASP A 155 -0.03 -1.51 -5.88
N ASP A 156 -0.03 -2.38 -4.87
CA ASP A 156 0.47 -3.76 -4.95
C ASP A 156 -0.61 -4.78 -5.37
N LEU A 157 -1.89 -4.37 -5.38
CA LEU A 157 -3.02 -5.23 -5.68
C LEU A 157 -3.60 -4.96 -7.07
N VAL A 158 -3.41 -5.91 -7.98
CA VAL A 158 -3.99 -5.83 -9.34
C VAL A 158 -5.51 -5.68 -9.33
N GLU A 159 -6.18 -6.24 -8.33
CA GLU A 159 -7.64 -6.18 -8.15
C GLU A 159 -8.18 -4.76 -7.95
N VAL A 160 -7.35 -3.80 -7.49
CA VAL A 160 -7.74 -2.39 -7.41
C VAL A 160 -7.94 -1.83 -8.82
N PHE A 161 -7.02 -2.14 -9.73
CA PHE A 161 -7.09 -1.70 -11.13
C PHE A 161 -8.18 -2.43 -11.94
N GLN A 162 -8.59 -3.63 -11.50
CA GLN A 162 -9.67 -4.41 -12.11
C GLN A 162 -11.07 -3.94 -11.70
N GLU A 163 -11.20 -3.11 -10.67
CA GLU A 163 -12.51 -2.57 -10.28
C GLU A 163 -13.15 -1.81 -11.44
N PRO A 164 -14.42 -2.07 -11.77
CA PRO A 164 -15.10 -1.47 -12.92
C PRO A 164 -15.11 0.07 -12.91
N ALA A 165 -15.14 0.67 -11.71
CA ALA A 165 -15.16 2.12 -11.52
C ALA A 165 -13.75 2.75 -11.52
N TYR A 166 -12.67 1.98 -11.71
CA TYR A 166 -11.33 2.53 -11.70
C TYR A 166 -11.11 3.52 -12.85
N PRO A 167 -10.61 4.75 -12.60
CA PRO A 167 -10.47 5.80 -13.60
C PRO A 167 -9.29 5.51 -14.55
N LYS A 168 -9.58 5.05 -15.78
CA LYS A 168 -8.59 4.68 -16.81
C LYS A 168 -7.70 5.83 -17.29
N ALA A 169 -8.03 7.08 -16.97
CA ALA A 169 -7.21 8.25 -17.28
C ALA A 169 -6.03 8.43 -16.31
N VAL A 170 -5.98 7.67 -15.21
CA VAL A 170 -4.87 7.69 -14.27
C VAL A 170 -3.76 6.79 -14.80
N THR A 171 -2.54 7.31 -14.96
CA THR A 171 -1.36 6.48 -15.21
C THR A 171 -1.10 5.61 -13.98
N SER A 172 -1.18 4.29 -14.15
CA SER A 172 -1.25 3.33 -13.05
C SER A 172 -0.04 2.42 -13.02
N PHE A 173 0.53 2.27 -11.82
CA PHE A 173 1.68 1.41 -11.54
C PHE A 173 1.27 0.27 -10.61
N LEU A 174 1.54 -0.96 -11.02
CA LEU A 174 1.43 -2.14 -10.16
C LEU A 174 2.81 -2.48 -9.59
N LEU A 175 2.96 -2.39 -8.27
CA LEU A 175 4.18 -2.84 -7.59
C LEU A 175 4.14 -4.37 -7.48
N SER A 176 4.84 -5.06 -8.38
CA SER A 176 4.80 -6.53 -8.48
C SER A 176 6.08 -7.11 -9.06
N GLN A 177 6.53 -8.24 -8.51
CA GLN A 177 7.66 -9.01 -9.02
C GLN A 177 7.28 -9.92 -10.21
N THR A 178 5.99 -10.17 -10.43
CA THR A 178 5.50 -11.10 -11.47
C THR A 178 4.83 -10.40 -12.65
N GLY A 179 4.67 -9.07 -12.57
CA GLY A 179 4.01 -8.29 -13.60
C GLY A 179 2.48 -8.34 -13.53
N SER A 180 1.82 -7.82 -14.57
CA SER A 180 0.36 -7.75 -14.71
C SER A 180 -0.08 -8.17 -16.11
N GLU A 181 -1.24 -8.84 -16.20
CA GLU A 181 -1.92 -9.10 -17.47
C GLU A 181 -2.67 -7.87 -18.01
N LEU A 182 -2.83 -6.81 -17.19
CA LEU A 182 -3.50 -5.57 -17.60
C LEU A 182 -2.53 -4.71 -18.43
N THR A 183 -2.75 -4.63 -19.73
CA THR A 183 -1.87 -3.93 -20.67
C THR A 183 -1.78 -2.41 -20.47
N TRP A 184 -2.71 -1.82 -19.72
CA TRP A 184 -2.78 -0.38 -19.42
C TRP A 184 -2.22 -0.03 -18.02
N VAL A 185 -1.75 -1.02 -17.26
CA VAL A 185 -1.08 -0.85 -15.96
C VAL A 185 0.40 -1.20 -16.14
N GLN A 186 1.28 -0.27 -15.78
CA GLN A 186 2.72 -0.50 -15.84
C GLN A 186 3.19 -1.25 -14.59
N SER A 187 3.82 -2.40 -14.77
CA SER A 187 4.38 -3.15 -13.65
C SER A 187 5.79 -2.64 -13.32
N VAL A 188 6.03 -2.40 -12.04
CA VAL A 188 7.32 -1.99 -11.49
C VAL A 188 7.72 -2.92 -10.35
N THR A 189 9.00 -3.12 -10.14
CA THR A 189 9.53 -3.99 -9.08
C THR A 189 9.94 -3.22 -7.82
N SER A 190 10.03 -1.89 -7.92
CA SER A 190 10.34 -0.98 -6.83
C SER A 190 9.76 0.40 -7.11
N LEU A 191 9.62 1.23 -6.07
CA LEU A 191 9.00 2.56 -6.21
C LEU A 191 9.92 3.56 -6.93
N ASP A 192 11.22 3.50 -6.74
CA ASP A 192 12.21 4.35 -7.42
C ASP A 192 12.21 4.17 -8.95
N ALA A 193 11.85 2.97 -9.44
CA ALA A 193 11.71 2.74 -10.88
C ALA A 193 10.66 3.64 -11.54
N ILE A 194 9.66 4.11 -10.79
CA ILE A 194 8.59 4.99 -11.28
C ILE A 194 9.15 6.36 -11.69
N GLN A 195 10.20 6.86 -11.03
CA GLN A 195 10.83 8.13 -11.38
C GLN A 195 11.22 8.18 -12.86
N GLY A 196 11.97 7.17 -13.32
CA GLY A 196 12.42 7.13 -14.71
C GLY A 196 11.28 7.07 -15.73
N LEU A 197 10.16 6.43 -15.35
CA LEU A 197 8.97 6.36 -16.21
C LEU A 197 8.30 7.73 -16.33
N ILE A 198 8.17 8.50 -15.24
CA ILE A 198 7.60 9.85 -15.24
C ILE A 198 8.49 10.85 -16.01
N GLU A 199 9.82 10.73 -15.90
CA GLU A 199 10.77 11.60 -16.60
C GLU A 199 10.72 11.40 -18.12
N ASN A 200 10.49 10.19 -18.58
CA ASN A 200 10.38 9.85 -20.00
C ASN A 200 9.03 10.25 -20.66
N GLU A 201 8.02 10.64 -19.88
CA GLU A 201 6.74 11.16 -20.38
C GLU A 201 6.78 12.66 -20.76
N LYS A 202 7.90 13.34 -20.49
CA LYS A 202 8.12 14.77 -20.83
C LYS A 202 8.72 14.93 -22.21
#